data_d042775bd7c8bb894f249366a56e05ea
#
_entry.id   d042775bd7c8bb894f249366a56e05ea
#
_cell.length_a   1.000
_cell.length_b   1.000
_cell.length_c   1.000
_cell.angle_alpha   90.00
_cell.angle_beta   90.00
_cell.angle_gamma   90.00
#
_symmetry.space_group_name_H-M   'P 1'
#
loop_
_entity.id
_entity.type
_entity.pdbx_description
1 polymer ?
#
loop_
_entity_poly.entity_id
_entity_poly.type
_entity_poly.pdbx_seq_one_letter_code
_entity_poly.pdbx_strand_id
1 'polypeptide(L)'
;AAAGRRGGGRVSTKRAGGFTFNHGAQFLTARAPAFVSAAETAIVHAALARWHVAGRDALAGQPTMRDFPDFLQQGLAVRQQTEIATIRHDSDSICLVDKTDETVSARQVIVTAPAPQAARLLQTAAPDLAALAATASYAPCWTAMYGFDAAPPAHNPAPIGDPDGPVGWALWESDRPGGDPSNHALTVQAAPGWSIEHLEDDAADVARTLLLAWQDASGQSVGTPALTSAHRWRYARVV
;
A
#
# COMPACT_ATOMS: atom_id res chain seq x y z
N ALA A 1 -10.83 13.93 0.21
CA ALA A 1 -11.46 13.01 1.16
C ALA A 1 -10.77 11.65 1.12
N ALA A 2 -10.73 10.94 2.20
CA ALA A 2 -10.14 9.61 2.32
C ALA A 2 -11.07 8.72 3.15
N ALA A 3 -11.46 7.55 2.61
CA ALA A 3 -12.32 6.59 3.30
C ALA A 3 -11.65 5.98 4.55
N GLY A 4 -10.32 5.88 4.57
CA GLY A 4 -9.55 5.39 5.71
C GLY A 4 -9.35 6.41 6.82
N ARG A 5 -8.90 5.92 7.99
CA ARG A 5 -8.52 6.75 9.14
C ARG A 5 -7.32 7.66 8.87
N ARG A 6 -6.56 7.42 7.81
CA ARG A 6 -5.43 8.22 7.33
C ARG A 6 -5.35 8.16 5.82
N GLY A 7 -4.73 9.17 5.20
CA GLY A 7 -4.41 9.16 3.78
C GLY A 7 -3.39 8.08 3.38
N GLY A 8 -3.03 8.03 2.11
CA GLY A 8 -1.99 7.14 1.57
C GLY A 8 -2.50 5.94 0.78
N GLY A 9 -3.72 5.46 1.03
CA GLY A 9 -4.31 4.36 0.26
C GLY A 9 -3.39 3.14 0.17
N ARG A 10 -2.91 2.82 -1.04
CA ARG A 10 -1.99 1.69 -1.29
C ARG A 10 -0.56 1.90 -0.77
N VAL A 11 -0.19 3.10 -0.34
CA VAL A 11 1.05 3.40 0.40
C VAL A 11 0.73 3.40 1.89
N SER A 12 0.33 2.25 2.42
CA SER A 12 -0.22 2.12 3.75
C SER A 12 0.74 1.41 4.71
N THR A 13 0.77 1.88 5.94
CA THR A 13 1.46 1.27 7.06
C THR A 13 0.44 0.83 8.10
N LYS A 14 0.53 -0.41 8.58
CA LYS A 14 -0.28 -0.99 9.66
C LYS A 14 0.52 -1.05 10.94
N ARG A 15 -0.09 -0.64 12.05
CA ARG A 15 0.45 -0.85 13.40
C ARG A 15 -0.49 -1.76 14.16
N ALA A 16 0.03 -2.86 14.68
CA ALA A 16 -0.74 -3.85 15.42
C ALA A 16 0.18 -4.63 16.37
N GLY A 17 -0.27 -4.91 17.59
CA GLY A 17 0.47 -5.72 18.57
C GLY A 17 1.86 -5.20 18.92
N GLY A 18 2.10 -3.90 18.86
CA GLY A 18 3.43 -3.31 19.05
C GLY A 18 4.31 -3.27 17.80
N PHE A 19 3.92 -3.96 16.73
CA PHE A 19 4.67 -4.04 15.47
C PHE A 19 4.19 -3.02 14.43
N THR A 20 5.11 -2.65 13.54
CA THR A 20 4.85 -1.76 12.40
C THR A 20 5.15 -2.48 11.09
N PHE A 21 4.21 -2.44 10.13
CA PHE A 21 4.30 -3.14 8.86
C PHE A 21 4.00 -2.20 7.70
N ASN A 22 4.88 -2.12 6.72
CA ASN A 22 4.62 -1.45 5.45
C ASN A 22 3.96 -2.44 4.48
N HIS A 23 2.66 -2.70 4.70
CA HIS A 23 1.92 -3.77 4.02
C HIS A 23 1.38 -3.40 2.64
N GLY A 24 1.55 -2.14 2.21
CA GLY A 24 1.22 -1.67 0.87
C GLY A 24 2.44 -1.66 -0.07
N ALA A 25 2.64 -0.55 -0.79
CA ALA A 25 3.83 -0.36 -1.62
C ALA A 25 5.11 -0.47 -0.79
N GLN A 26 6.08 -1.21 -1.33
CA GLN A 26 7.33 -1.47 -0.62
C GLN A 26 8.37 -0.37 -0.85
N PHE A 27 8.32 0.26 -1.99
CA PHE A 27 9.16 1.38 -2.40
C PHE A 27 8.45 2.17 -3.49
N LEU A 28 9.04 3.29 -3.89
CA LEU A 28 8.61 4.07 -5.05
C LEU A 28 9.80 4.46 -5.92
N THR A 29 9.54 4.79 -7.19
CA THR A 29 10.52 5.31 -8.12
C THR A 29 10.04 6.64 -8.67
N ALA A 30 10.88 7.67 -8.64
CA ALA A 30 10.57 8.99 -9.19
C ALA A 30 11.20 9.10 -10.60
N ARG A 31 10.40 9.44 -11.61
CA ARG A 31 10.86 9.59 -13.00
C ARG A 31 10.47 10.95 -13.58
N ALA A 32 9.21 11.36 -13.39
CA ALA A 32 8.75 12.66 -13.90
C ALA A 32 9.43 13.80 -13.14
N PRO A 33 9.93 14.87 -13.83
CA PRO A 33 10.69 15.94 -13.19
C PRO A 33 10.02 16.58 -11.98
N ALA A 34 8.71 16.84 -12.05
CA ALA A 34 7.96 17.40 -10.94
C ALA A 34 7.91 16.45 -9.72
N PHE A 35 7.78 15.13 -9.98
CA PHE A 35 7.79 14.15 -8.91
C PHE A 35 9.18 13.93 -8.33
N VAL A 36 10.23 14.00 -9.15
CA VAL A 36 11.63 13.99 -8.68
C VAL A 36 11.88 15.17 -7.74
N SER A 37 11.47 16.38 -8.12
CA SER A 37 11.61 17.56 -7.27
C SER A 37 10.88 17.42 -5.92
N ALA A 38 9.64 16.91 -5.94
CA ALA A 38 8.89 16.64 -4.72
C ALA A 38 9.56 15.57 -3.84
N ALA A 39 10.10 14.52 -4.45
CA ALA A 39 10.83 13.46 -3.75
C ALA A 39 12.13 13.98 -3.10
N GLU A 40 12.90 14.82 -3.81
CA GLU A 40 14.09 15.45 -3.24
C GLU A 40 13.75 16.34 -2.04
N THR A 41 12.66 17.11 -2.14
CA THR A 41 12.19 17.90 -1.00
C THR A 41 11.81 17.00 0.17
N ALA A 42 11.11 15.87 -0.08
CA ALA A 42 10.74 14.92 0.95
C ALA A 42 11.96 14.23 1.60
N ILE A 43 13.04 14.00 0.84
CA ILE A 43 14.31 13.47 1.38
C ILE A 43 14.95 14.49 2.34
N VAL A 44 15.02 15.76 1.96
CA VAL A 44 15.53 16.83 2.83
C VAL A 44 14.76 16.90 4.16
N HIS A 45 13.46 16.66 4.13
CA HIS A 45 12.59 16.63 5.32
C HIS A 45 12.49 15.27 6.00
N ALA A 46 13.35 14.31 5.64
CA ALA A 46 13.39 12.96 6.20
C ALA A 46 12.04 12.19 6.10
N ALA A 47 11.19 12.53 5.13
CA ALA A 47 9.96 11.78 4.81
C ALA A 47 10.20 10.68 3.78
N LEU A 48 11.32 10.74 3.05
CA LEU A 48 11.83 9.72 2.14
C LEU A 48 13.31 9.48 2.39
N ALA A 49 13.76 8.27 2.13
CA ALA A 49 15.17 7.91 2.06
C ALA A 49 15.49 7.23 0.72
N ARG A 50 16.72 7.43 0.22
CA ARG A 50 17.24 6.69 -0.92
C ARG A 50 17.49 5.25 -0.52
N TRP A 51 17.14 4.33 -1.41
CA TRP A 51 17.29 2.91 -1.17
C TRP A 51 17.72 2.20 -2.46
N HIS A 52 18.85 1.51 -2.41
CA HIS A 52 19.20 0.58 -3.47
C HIS A 52 18.66 -0.79 -3.10
N VAL A 53 17.66 -1.30 -3.81
CA VAL A 53 16.96 -2.54 -3.46
C VAL A 53 16.61 -3.34 -4.70
N ALA A 54 16.82 -4.65 -4.65
CA ALA A 54 16.54 -5.56 -5.76
C ALA A 54 17.15 -5.07 -7.09
N GLY A 55 18.43 -4.60 -7.05
CA GLY A 55 19.19 -4.15 -8.21
C GLY A 55 18.69 -2.84 -8.84
N ARG A 56 17.95 -2.01 -8.12
CA ARG A 56 17.43 -0.72 -8.63
C ARG A 56 17.53 0.38 -7.60
N ASP A 57 17.66 1.61 -8.08
CA ASP A 57 17.52 2.79 -7.26
C ASP A 57 16.05 3.08 -7.01
N ALA A 58 15.70 3.21 -5.75
CA ALA A 58 14.34 3.39 -5.25
C ALA A 58 14.33 4.40 -4.10
N LEU A 59 13.13 4.70 -3.62
CA LEU A 59 12.90 5.53 -2.46
C LEU A 59 11.98 4.80 -1.49
N ALA A 60 12.28 4.87 -0.20
CA ALA A 60 11.43 4.34 0.86
C ALA A 60 10.91 5.50 1.72
N GLY A 61 9.64 5.42 2.14
CA GLY A 61 9.10 6.31 3.16
C GLY A 61 9.83 6.10 4.49
N GLN A 62 10.12 7.18 5.20
CA GLN A 62 10.91 7.17 6.43
C GLN A 62 10.17 7.94 7.54
N PRO A 63 10.02 7.36 8.75
CA PRO A 63 10.38 5.98 9.14
C PRO A 63 9.49 4.89 8.50
N THR A 64 8.36 5.23 7.90
CA THR A 64 7.47 4.26 7.25
C THR A 64 7.03 4.76 5.87
N MET A 65 6.52 3.85 5.03
CA MET A 65 6.04 4.23 3.69
C MET A 65 4.93 5.30 3.72
N ARG A 66 4.15 5.36 4.80
CA ARG A 66 3.09 6.37 4.99
C ARG A 66 3.62 7.78 5.20
N ASP A 67 4.81 7.94 5.75
CA ASP A 67 5.33 9.28 6.08
C ASP A 67 5.49 10.17 4.84
N PHE A 68 5.73 9.59 3.67
CA PHE A 68 5.75 10.35 2.42
C PHE A 68 4.39 10.94 2.03
N PRO A 69 3.27 10.19 1.91
CA PRO A 69 1.98 10.82 1.68
C PRO A 69 1.54 11.75 2.83
N ASP A 70 1.90 11.48 4.07
CA ASP A 70 1.63 12.38 5.19
C ASP A 70 2.41 13.71 5.03
N PHE A 71 3.65 13.67 4.56
CA PHE A 71 4.43 14.86 4.19
C PHE A 71 3.75 15.66 3.06
N LEU A 72 3.33 14.99 1.99
CA LEU A 72 2.66 15.65 0.86
C LEU A 72 1.31 16.29 1.22
N GLN A 73 0.68 15.85 2.29
CA GLN A 73 -0.60 16.39 2.77
C GLN A 73 -0.44 17.63 3.69
N GLN A 74 0.77 17.99 4.08
CA GLN A 74 1.00 19.15 4.94
C GLN A 74 0.44 20.43 4.29
N GLY A 75 -0.30 21.19 5.08
CA GLY A 75 -0.95 22.42 4.62
C GLY A 75 -2.22 22.22 3.80
N LEU A 76 -2.65 20.98 3.57
CA LEU A 76 -3.91 20.68 2.88
C LEU A 76 -5.05 20.39 3.87
N ALA A 77 -6.27 20.81 3.52
CA ALA A 77 -7.48 20.47 4.27
C ALA A 77 -7.89 19.01 3.94
N VAL A 78 -7.44 18.05 4.74
CA VAL A 78 -7.71 16.62 4.54
C VAL A 78 -8.89 16.17 5.42
N ARG A 79 -9.97 15.70 4.81
CA ARG A 79 -11.06 15.01 5.50
C ARG A 79 -10.77 13.51 5.50
N GLN A 80 -10.58 12.95 6.67
CA GLN A 80 -10.38 11.51 6.88
C GLN A 80 -11.72 10.84 7.23
N GLN A 81 -11.78 9.51 7.12
CA GLN A 81 -13.01 8.72 7.40
C GLN A 81 -14.23 9.23 6.61
N THR A 82 -13.99 9.84 5.45
CA THR A 82 -15.01 10.41 4.58
C THR A 82 -15.02 9.60 3.28
N GLU A 83 -15.94 8.68 3.16
CA GLU A 83 -16.13 7.86 1.97
C GLU A 83 -17.14 8.50 1.04
N ILE A 84 -16.68 8.99 -0.10
CA ILE A 84 -17.57 9.55 -1.12
C ILE A 84 -18.35 8.41 -1.76
N ALA A 85 -19.68 8.51 -1.68
CA ALA A 85 -20.62 7.56 -2.26
C ALA A 85 -21.07 7.96 -3.66
N THR A 86 -21.24 9.28 -3.90
CA THR A 86 -21.77 9.79 -5.17
C THR A 86 -21.09 11.09 -5.56
N ILE A 87 -20.88 11.26 -6.87
CA ILE A 87 -20.46 12.50 -7.50
C ILE A 87 -21.56 12.91 -8.49
N ARG A 88 -22.01 14.18 -8.45
CA ARG A 88 -23.02 14.71 -9.36
C ARG A 88 -22.71 16.16 -9.74
N HIS A 89 -23.20 16.57 -10.91
CA HIS A 89 -23.20 17.98 -11.30
C HIS A 89 -24.35 18.73 -10.59
N ASP A 90 -24.05 19.94 -10.20
CA ASP A 90 -25.01 20.91 -9.66
C ASP A 90 -24.69 22.27 -10.30
N SER A 91 -25.59 22.77 -11.15
CA SER A 91 -25.45 24.03 -11.91
C SER A 91 -24.01 24.37 -12.32
N ASP A 92 -23.29 25.07 -11.46
CA ASP A 92 -21.92 25.57 -11.72
C ASP A 92 -20.83 24.84 -10.89
N SER A 93 -21.18 23.74 -10.21
CA SER A 93 -20.27 23.01 -9.31
C SER A 93 -20.42 21.50 -9.43
N ILE A 94 -19.46 20.80 -8.86
CA ILE A 94 -19.51 19.36 -8.68
C ILE A 94 -19.79 19.08 -7.20
N CYS A 95 -20.88 18.38 -6.94
CA CYS A 95 -21.28 17.99 -5.60
C CYS A 95 -20.81 16.56 -5.29
N LEU A 96 -20.04 16.42 -4.20
CA LEU A 96 -19.63 15.14 -3.65
C LEU A 96 -20.52 14.83 -2.45
N VAL A 97 -21.14 13.67 -2.43
CA VAL A 97 -21.96 13.18 -1.33
C VAL A 97 -21.24 11.99 -0.69
N ASP A 98 -21.04 12.03 0.60
CA ASP A 98 -20.46 10.90 1.32
C ASP A 98 -21.52 9.90 1.82
N LYS A 99 -21.08 8.81 2.46
CA LYS A 99 -21.99 7.78 3.00
C LYS A 99 -22.84 8.23 4.18
N THR A 100 -22.59 9.41 4.73
CA THR A 100 -23.39 10.01 5.81
C THR A 100 -24.33 11.11 5.31
N ASP A 101 -24.46 11.23 3.97
CA ASP A 101 -25.22 12.26 3.27
C ASP A 101 -24.67 13.69 3.46
N GLU A 102 -23.45 13.84 4.00
CA GLU A 102 -22.76 15.11 3.99
C GLU A 102 -22.33 15.47 2.55
N THR A 103 -22.45 16.76 2.23
CA THR A 103 -22.14 17.26 0.88
C THR A 103 -20.98 18.23 0.89
N VAL A 104 -20.14 18.15 -0.16
CA VAL A 104 -19.08 19.10 -0.43
C VAL A 104 -19.15 19.54 -1.88
N SER A 105 -19.21 20.84 -2.13
CA SER A 105 -19.18 21.41 -3.48
C SER A 105 -17.75 21.81 -3.86
N ALA A 106 -17.39 21.53 -5.11
CA ALA A 106 -16.08 21.88 -5.67
C ALA A 106 -16.21 22.30 -7.14
N ARG A 107 -15.33 23.17 -7.60
CA ARG A 107 -15.26 23.52 -9.02
C ARG A 107 -14.58 22.46 -9.88
N GLN A 108 -13.65 21.72 -9.28
CA GLN A 108 -12.91 20.64 -9.93
C GLN A 108 -12.73 19.50 -8.94
N VAL A 109 -12.76 18.28 -9.44
CA VAL A 109 -12.56 17.06 -8.64
C VAL A 109 -11.56 16.15 -9.37
N ILE A 110 -10.56 15.68 -8.63
CA ILE A 110 -9.62 14.64 -9.09
C ILE A 110 -9.94 13.36 -8.33
N VAL A 111 -10.35 12.32 -9.05
CA VAL A 111 -10.67 11.01 -8.48
C VAL A 111 -9.44 10.13 -8.58
N THR A 112 -8.81 9.81 -7.46
CA THR A 112 -7.59 8.96 -7.37
C THR A 112 -7.87 7.56 -6.82
N ALA A 113 -9.14 7.19 -6.66
CA ALA A 113 -9.53 5.83 -6.31
C ALA A 113 -9.07 4.83 -7.39
N PRO A 114 -8.86 3.54 -7.06
CA PRO A 114 -8.66 2.51 -8.08
C PRO A 114 -9.74 2.58 -9.16
N ALA A 115 -9.35 2.36 -10.41
CA ALA A 115 -10.22 2.63 -11.56
C ALA A 115 -11.60 1.94 -11.49
N PRO A 116 -11.76 0.69 -11.01
CA PRO A 116 -13.10 0.10 -10.83
C PRO A 116 -13.97 0.83 -9.79
N GLN A 117 -13.36 1.46 -8.79
CA GLN A 117 -14.07 2.31 -7.82
C GLN A 117 -14.37 3.70 -8.41
N ALA A 118 -13.41 4.27 -9.13
CA ALA A 118 -13.58 5.53 -9.85
C ALA A 118 -14.70 5.44 -10.89
N ALA A 119 -14.78 4.35 -11.66
CA ALA A 119 -15.84 4.11 -12.63
C ALA A 119 -17.24 4.19 -11.99
N ARG A 120 -17.43 3.54 -10.83
CA ARG A 120 -18.71 3.61 -10.09
C ARG A 120 -19.02 5.02 -9.62
N LEU A 121 -18.06 5.76 -9.09
CA LEU A 121 -18.26 7.13 -8.61
C LEU A 121 -18.59 8.11 -9.74
N LEU A 122 -18.01 7.89 -10.93
CA LEU A 122 -18.14 8.78 -12.09
C LEU A 122 -19.34 8.44 -12.98
N GLN A 123 -20.00 7.32 -12.77
CA GLN A 123 -21.02 6.78 -13.67
C GLN A 123 -22.12 7.80 -14.04
N THR A 124 -22.56 8.61 -13.10
CA THR A 124 -23.60 9.63 -13.33
C THR A 124 -23.01 10.97 -13.75
N ALA A 125 -21.90 11.40 -13.13
CA ALA A 125 -21.34 12.73 -13.36
C ALA A 125 -20.47 12.83 -14.61
N ALA A 126 -19.82 11.73 -15.01
CA ALA A 126 -18.91 11.71 -16.17
C ALA A 126 -18.85 10.30 -16.78
N PRO A 127 -19.91 9.87 -17.49
CA PRO A 127 -20.04 8.49 -18.00
C PRO A 127 -18.89 8.09 -18.94
N ASP A 128 -18.36 9.00 -19.74
CA ASP A 128 -17.23 8.72 -20.63
C ASP A 128 -15.95 8.42 -19.83
N LEU A 129 -15.68 9.17 -18.76
CA LEU A 129 -14.57 8.89 -17.86
C LEU A 129 -14.78 7.60 -17.06
N ALA A 130 -16.03 7.31 -16.68
CA ALA A 130 -16.38 6.05 -16.05
C ALA A 130 -16.11 4.85 -16.98
N ALA A 131 -16.50 4.95 -18.25
CA ALA A 131 -16.24 3.93 -19.25
C ALA A 131 -14.73 3.73 -19.47
N LEU A 132 -13.98 4.81 -19.58
CA LEU A 132 -12.51 4.76 -19.68
C LEU A 132 -11.88 4.09 -18.45
N ALA A 133 -12.30 4.48 -17.23
CA ALA A 133 -11.80 3.88 -15.99
C ALA A 133 -12.12 2.37 -15.91
N ALA A 134 -13.27 1.93 -16.44
CA ALA A 134 -13.67 0.53 -16.44
C ALA A 134 -12.78 -0.35 -17.34
N THR A 135 -12.00 0.20 -18.26
CA THR A 135 -11.06 -0.57 -19.11
C THR A 135 -9.81 -1.01 -18.37
N ALA A 136 -9.50 -0.41 -17.22
CA ALA A 136 -8.28 -0.73 -16.48
C ALA A 136 -8.39 -2.06 -15.73
N SER A 137 -7.43 -2.94 -15.96
CA SER A 137 -7.30 -4.22 -15.28
C SER A 137 -6.30 -4.13 -14.13
N TYR A 138 -6.52 -4.91 -13.07
CA TYR A 138 -5.68 -4.94 -11.88
C TYR A 138 -5.27 -6.35 -11.51
N ALA A 139 -4.00 -6.50 -11.18
CA ALA A 139 -3.53 -7.68 -10.46
C ALA A 139 -3.71 -7.45 -8.95
N PRO A 140 -4.29 -8.41 -8.22
CA PRO A 140 -4.35 -8.36 -6.76
C PRO A 140 -2.99 -8.67 -6.14
N CYS A 141 -2.89 -8.45 -4.82
CA CYS A 141 -1.76 -8.85 -4.01
C CYS A 141 -2.22 -9.19 -2.59
N TRP A 142 -1.92 -10.38 -2.14
CA TRP A 142 -1.98 -10.71 -0.74
C TRP A 142 -0.72 -10.22 -0.03
N THR A 143 -0.87 -9.64 1.14
CA THR A 143 0.24 -9.26 2.00
C THR A 143 0.04 -9.86 3.39
N ALA A 144 0.92 -10.76 3.78
CA ALA A 144 0.97 -11.33 5.12
C ALA A 144 1.98 -10.56 5.98
N MET A 145 1.69 -10.46 7.26
CA MET A 145 2.43 -9.68 8.26
C MET A 145 2.61 -10.51 9.51
N TYR A 146 3.86 -10.64 9.97
CA TYR A 146 4.21 -11.45 11.13
C TYR A 146 5.07 -10.63 12.08
N GLY A 147 4.66 -10.53 13.34
CA GLY A 147 5.43 -9.94 14.42
C GLY A 147 6.01 -11.02 15.32
N PHE A 148 7.27 -10.89 15.71
CA PHE A 148 7.97 -11.87 16.55
C PHE A 148 8.52 -11.21 17.82
N ASP A 149 8.42 -11.91 18.96
CA ASP A 149 9.00 -11.43 20.21
C ASP A 149 10.54 -11.52 20.20
N ALA A 150 11.08 -12.48 19.45
CA ALA A 150 12.52 -12.64 19.28
C ALA A 150 13.03 -11.90 18.04
N ALA A 151 14.27 -11.43 18.09
CA ALA A 151 14.96 -10.87 16.94
C ALA A 151 15.02 -11.86 15.77
N PRO A 152 15.00 -11.38 14.51
CA PRO A 152 15.16 -12.25 13.35
C PRO A 152 16.51 -12.99 13.41
N PRO A 153 16.59 -14.19 12.82
CA PRO A 153 17.87 -14.87 12.66
C PRO A 153 18.82 -14.02 11.80
N ALA A 154 20.12 -14.29 11.91
CA ALA A 154 21.09 -13.63 11.03
C ALA A 154 20.73 -13.90 9.55
N HIS A 155 20.59 -12.87 8.76
CA HIS A 155 20.13 -12.94 7.37
C HIS A 155 20.77 -11.84 6.53
N ASN A 156 20.68 -12.00 5.21
CA ASN A 156 21.01 -10.92 4.28
C ASN A 156 19.83 -9.91 4.28
N PRO A 157 20.06 -8.62 4.51
CA PRO A 157 19.02 -7.59 4.52
C PRO A 157 18.44 -7.28 3.12
N ALA A 158 18.54 -8.19 2.18
CA ALA A 158 17.94 -8.08 0.87
C ALA A 158 16.53 -8.68 0.84
N PRO A 159 15.59 -8.08 0.10
CA PRO A 159 14.26 -8.68 -0.05
C PRO A 159 14.37 -10.02 -0.78
N ILE A 160 13.57 -10.97 -0.34
CA ILE A 160 13.43 -12.29 -0.95
C ILE A 160 12.18 -12.29 -1.81
N GLY A 161 12.28 -12.82 -3.02
CA GLY A 161 11.16 -13.08 -3.90
C GLY A 161 11.45 -14.30 -4.76
N ASP A 162 10.47 -15.13 -4.95
CA ASP A 162 10.50 -16.26 -5.86
C ASP A 162 9.51 -15.98 -7.01
N PRO A 163 10.00 -15.76 -8.24
CA PRO A 163 9.13 -15.46 -9.37
C PRO A 163 8.19 -16.63 -9.75
N ASP A 164 8.58 -17.86 -9.43
CA ASP A 164 7.85 -19.08 -9.76
C ASP A 164 7.06 -19.63 -8.55
N GLY A 165 7.29 -19.05 -7.37
CA GLY A 165 6.67 -19.45 -6.11
C GLY A 165 5.59 -18.48 -5.64
N PRO A 166 4.99 -18.76 -4.46
CA PRO A 166 3.97 -17.90 -3.88
C PRO A 166 4.50 -16.57 -3.36
N VAL A 167 5.81 -16.43 -3.06
CA VAL A 167 6.41 -15.23 -2.45
C VAL A 167 6.95 -14.31 -3.54
N GLY A 168 6.26 -13.21 -3.81
CA GLY A 168 6.73 -12.19 -4.74
C GLY A 168 7.71 -11.18 -4.13
N TRP A 169 7.61 -10.95 -2.82
CA TRP A 169 8.47 -10.04 -2.07
C TRP A 169 8.37 -10.35 -0.58
N ALA A 170 9.49 -10.41 0.11
CA ALA A 170 9.51 -10.49 1.56
C ALA A 170 10.68 -9.70 2.14
N LEU A 171 10.45 -8.99 3.24
CA LEU A 171 11.46 -8.17 3.89
C LEU A 171 11.15 -8.04 5.39
N TRP A 172 12.19 -8.09 6.20
CA TRP A 172 12.12 -7.62 7.58
C TRP A 172 12.01 -6.09 7.61
N GLU A 173 11.07 -5.57 8.39
CA GLU A 173 10.82 -4.13 8.44
C GLU A 173 12.00 -3.34 9.02
N SER A 174 12.82 -3.97 9.86
CA SER A 174 14.09 -3.42 10.38
C SER A 174 15.14 -3.17 9.29
N ASP A 175 15.08 -3.88 8.17
CA ASP A 175 16.07 -3.77 7.08
C ASP A 175 15.77 -2.60 6.12
N ARG A 176 14.66 -1.92 6.32
CA ARG A 176 14.30 -0.76 5.50
C ARG A 176 15.14 0.47 5.91
N PRO A 177 15.40 1.42 4.99
CA PRO A 177 15.95 2.71 5.37
C PRO A 177 15.13 3.36 6.48
N GLY A 178 15.76 3.68 7.62
CA GLY A 178 15.08 4.21 8.79
C GLY A 178 14.20 3.23 9.54
N GLY A 179 14.33 1.93 9.25
CA GLY A 179 13.67 0.86 9.99
C GLY A 179 14.13 0.82 11.45
N ASP A 180 13.21 0.54 12.36
CA ASP A 180 13.51 0.35 13.78
C ASP A 180 14.10 -1.06 14.00
N PRO A 181 15.35 -1.20 14.46
CA PRO A 181 15.95 -2.51 14.73
C PRO A 181 15.18 -3.35 15.76
N SER A 182 14.40 -2.73 16.62
CA SER A 182 13.56 -3.42 17.60
C SER A 182 12.22 -3.91 17.05
N ASN A 183 11.87 -3.50 15.82
CA ASN A 183 10.66 -3.92 15.13
C ASN A 183 10.87 -5.26 14.43
N HIS A 184 10.78 -6.35 15.16
CA HIS A 184 10.93 -7.72 14.66
C HIS A 184 9.70 -8.14 13.82
N ALA A 185 9.45 -7.41 12.77
CA ALA A 185 8.29 -7.56 11.90
C ALA A 185 8.71 -8.00 10.49
N LEU A 186 8.06 -9.03 9.97
CA LEU A 186 8.26 -9.55 8.61
C LEU A 186 7.01 -9.24 7.77
N THR A 187 7.20 -8.60 6.63
CA THR A 187 6.15 -8.41 5.62
C THR A 187 6.43 -9.30 4.42
N VAL A 188 5.45 -10.12 4.04
CA VAL A 188 5.52 -11.01 2.87
C VAL A 188 4.39 -10.66 1.91
N GLN A 189 4.73 -10.28 0.69
CA GLN A 189 3.77 -10.06 -0.41
C GLN A 189 3.79 -11.24 -1.36
N ALA A 190 2.60 -11.76 -1.66
CA ALA A 190 2.46 -12.85 -2.59
C ALA A 190 2.73 -12.42 -4.05
N ALA A 191 3.19 -13.36 -4.85
CA ALA A 191 3.33 -13.18 -6.29
C ALA A 191 1.94 -12.91 -6.93
N PRO A 192 1.89 -12.14 -8.05
CA PRO A 192 0.62 -11.78 -8.68
C PRO A 192 -0.21 -12.99 -9.13
N GLY A 193 0.42 -14.00 -9.77
CA GLY A 193 -0.25 -15.22 -10.21
C GLY A 193 -0.88 -15.96 -9.02
N TRP A 194 -0.10 -16.21 -8.00
CA TRP A 194 -0.58 -16.84 -6.77
C TRP A 194 -1.72 -16.04 -6.11
N SER A 195 -1.61 -14.70 -6.07
CA SER A 195 -2.65 -13.84 -5.50
C SER A 195 -3.97 -13.89 -6.28
N ILE A 196 -3.92 -14.14 -7.60
CA ILE A 196 -5.12 -14.31 -8.44
C ILE A 196 -5.81 -15.63 -8.10
N GLU A 197 -5.05 -16.72 -8.03
CA GLU A 197 -5.56 -18.07 -7.75
C GLU A 197 -6.18 -18.18 -6.35
N HIS A 198 -5.59 -17.46 -5.38
CA HIS A 198 -5.98 -17.48 -3.97
C HIS A 198 -6.76 -16.23 -3.53
N LEU A 199 -7.38 -15.50 -4.48
CA LEU A 199 -7.97 -14.19 -4.21
C LEU A 199 -9.07 -14.23 -3.14
N GLU A 200 -9.85 -15.30 -3.10
CA GLU A 200 -11.00 -15.43 -2.20
C GLU A 200 -10.73 -16.34 -0.99
N ASP A 201 -9.49 -16.81 -0.82
CA ASP A 201 -9.10 -17.66 0.30
C ASP A 201 -9.20 -16.92 1.64
N ASP A 202 -9.28 -17.70 2.72
CA ASP A 202 -9.27 -17.17 4.08
C ASP A 202 -7.92 -16.53 4.43
N ALA A 203 -7.96 -15.39 5.09
CA ALA A 203 -6.77 -14.61 5.40
C ALA A 203 -5.79 -15.33 6.35
N ALA A 204 -6.28 -16.19 7.25
CA ALA A 204 -5.43 -16.95 8.16
C ALA A 204 -4.72 -18.09 7.41
N ASP A 205 -5.41 -18.74 6.48
CA ASP A 205 -4.84 -19.79 5.63
C ASP A 205 -3.76 -19.20 4.69
N VAL A 206 -4.06 -18.08 4.07
CA VAL A 206 -3.08 -17.32 3.26
C VAL A 206 -1.85 -16.96 4.06
N ALA A 207 -2.03 -16.43 5.27
CA ALA A 207 -0.90 -16.08 6.12
C ALA A 207 -0.05 -17.30 6.49
N ARG A 208 -0.68 -18.43 6.82
CA ARG A 208 0.05 -19.66 7.13
C ARG A 208 0.85 -20.15 5.93
N THR A 209 0.23 -20.21 4.76
CA THR A 209 0.88 -20.66 3.51
C THR A 209 2.06 -19.78 3.13
N LEU A 210 1.90 -18.44 3.20
CA LEU A 210 2.97 -17.51 2.85
C LEU A 210 4.15 -17.55 3.84
N LEU A 211 3.93 -17.84 5.13
CA LEU A 211 5.03 -18.02 6.08
C LEU A 211 5.87 -19.25 5.75
N LEU A 212 5.21 -20.37 5.47
CA LEU A 212 5.89 -21.63 5.11
C LEU A 212 6.68 -21.46 3.80
N ALA A 213 6.05 -20.86 2.79
CA ALA A 213 6.70 -20.61 1.51
C ALA A 213 7.90 -19.65 1.64
N TRP A 214 7.80 -18.62 2.51
CA TRP A 214 8.93 -17.74 2.77
C TRP A 214 10.06 -18.47 3.51
N GLN A 215 9.77 -19.31 4.50
CA GLN A 215 10.79 -20.11 5.18
C GLN A 215 11.53 -21.03 4.20
N ASP A 216 10.80 -21.66 3.29
CA ASP A 216 11.38 -22.52 2.25
C ASP A 216 12.27 -21.72 1.29
N ALA A 217 11.78 -20.64 0.73
CA ALA A 217 12.50 -19.79 -0.21
C ALA A 217 13.72 -19.09 0.41
N SER A 218 13.67 -18.75 1.69
CA SER A 218 14.75 -18.05 2.41
C SER A 218 15.76 -18.98 3.06
N GLY A 219 15.41 -20.24 3.29
CA GLY A 219 16.16 -21.15 4.14
C GLY A 219 16.15 -20.76 5.62
N GLN A 220 15.35 -19.78 6.02
CA GLN A 220 15.25 -19.30 7.40
C GLN A 220 14.17 -20.06 8.16
N SER A 221 14.46 -20.38 9.41
CA SER A 221 13.47 -20.91 10.35
C SER A 221 13.19 -19.85 11.41
N VAL A 222 11.93 -19.53 11.61
CA VAL A 222 11.45 -18.60 12.65
C VAL A 222 10.50 -19.31 13.57
N GLY A 223 10.42 -18.83 14.83
CA GLY A 223 9.45 -19.33 15.79
C GLY A 223 8.01 -18.97 15.43
N THR A 224 7.10 -19.32 16.31
CA THR A 224 5.68 -18.93 16.17
C THR A 224 5.56 -17.41 16.28
N PRO A 225 4.94 -16.73 15.30
CA PRO A 225 4.69 -15.30 15.41
C PRO A 225 3.77 -14.96 16.58
N ALA A 226 4.10 -13.92 17.34
CA ALA A 226 3.22 -13.34 18.35
C ALA A 226 2.02 -12.62 17.72
N LEU A 227 2.20 -12.15 16.48
CA LEU A 227 1.13 -11.56 15.67
C LEU A 227 1.18 -12.11 14.24
N THR A 228 0.02 -12.54 13.75
CA THR A 228 -0.17 -12.95 12.35
C THR A 228 -1.38 -12.22 11.78
N SER A 229 -1.25 -11.66 10.58
CA SER A 229 -2.35 -11.00 9.87
C SER A 229 -2.09 -11.03 8.37
N ALA A 230 -3.15 -11.13 7.55
CA ALA A 230 -3.05 -10.91 6.12
C ALA A 230 -4.01 -9.80 5.66
N HIS A 231 -3.65 -9.16 4.56
CA HIS A 231 -4.46 -8.13 3.91
C HIS A 231 -4.53 -8.37 2.41
N ARG A 232 -5.73 -8.32 1.88
CA ARG A 232 -6.01 -8.53 0.46
C ARG A 232 -6.11 -7.19 -0.28
N TRP A 233 -5.12 -6.87 -1.08
CA TRP A 233 -5.15 -5.74 -2.01
C TRP A 233 -5.80 -6.17 -3.33
N ARG A 234 -7.11 -6.05 -3.44
CA ARG A 234 -7.85 -6.45 -4.66
C ARG A 234 -7.43 -5.64 -5.89
N TYR A 235 -7.05 -4.40 -5.72
CA TYR A 235 -6.61 -3.48 -6.78
C TYR A 235 -5.18 -3.01 -6.52
N ALA A 236 -4.23 -3.95 -6.42
CA ALA A 236 -2.86 -3.64 -6.04
C ALA A 236 -2.10 -2.91 -7.15
N ARG A 237 -2.09 -3.47 -8.36
CA ARG A 237 -1.29 -2.97 -9.46
C ARG A 237 -2.08 -3.02 -10.78
N VAL A 238 -2.01 -1.95 -11.58
CA VAL A 238 -2.53 -1.94 -12.96
C VAL A 238 -1.68 -2.87 -13.83
N VAL A 239 -2.33 -3.66 -14.68
CA VAL A 239 -1.72 -4.61 -15.62
C VAL A 239 -2.17 -4.33 -17.04
#